data_e3edc1ab78e876271dd2300c16ffc310
#
_entry.id   e3edc1ab78e876271dd2300c16ffc310
#
_cell.length_a   1.000
_cell.length_b   1.000
_cell.length_c   1.000
_cell.angle_alpha   90.00
_cell.angle_beta   90.00
_cell.angle_gamma   90.00
#
_symmetry.space_group_name_H-M   'P 1'
#
loop_
_entity.id
_entity.type
_entity.pdbx_description
1 polymer ?
#
loop_
_entity_poly.entity_id
_entity_poly.type
_entity_poly.pdbx_seq_one_letter_code
_entity_poly.pdbx_strand_id
1 'polypeptide(L)'
;MKLTKDIVLSDILSLGKNRKTADVDRLIRKYVKARADASGLREHILAEQKLHRVYYFVSLMQINDPLTRIEFIDQNLLFADWWHTDQIIKFVCDVESDVALSYAEKYVKNDDPFIRRWGYVMMIFSHCRKGENLKRILAMLKNDEHYTVQMAEAWLICEMAIYFPDEILAWFKNENNLHYSINSKAIQKICDSFRVTAEFKERFKALRPMLKNREKV
;
A
#
# COMPACT_ATOMS: atom_id res chain seq x y z
N MET A 1 18.93 5.16 23.22
CA MET A 1 18.56 3.83 23.77
C MET A 1 18.35 2.90 22.59
N LYS A 2 18.98 1.72 22.59
CA LYS A 2 18.73 0.69 21.59
C LYS A 2 17.53 -0.15 22.00
N LEU A 3 16.52 -0.29 21.11
CA LEU A 3 15.35 -1.13 21.36
C LEU A 3 15.71 -2.60 21.09
N THR A 4 15.35 -3.46 22.02
CA THR A 4 15.42 -4.92 21.84
C THR A 4 14.01 -5.50 21.81
N LYS A 5 13.88 -6.72 21.31
CA LYS A 5 12.62 -7.47 21.29
C LYS A 5 11.97 -7.49 22.68
N ASP A 6 12.74 -7.82 23.72
CA ASP A 6 12.20 -8.00 25.07
C ASP A 6 11.70 -6.70 25.68
N ILE A 7 12.44 -5.59 25.50
CA ILE A 7 12.02 -4.26 25.92
C ILE A 7 10.67 -3.91 25.28
N VAL A 8 10.58 -4.00 23.95
CA VAL A 8 9.38 -3.59 23.23
C VAL A 8 8.19 -4.49 23.56
N LEU A 9 8.36 -5.81 23.65
CA LEU A 9 7.28 -6.71 24.03
C LEU A 9 6.81 -6.49 25.47
N SER A 10 7.72 -6.24 26.40
CA SER A 10 7.39 -5.88 27.80
C SER A 10 6.56 -4.60 27.84
N ASP A 11 7.01 -3.54 27.13
CA ASP A 11 6.29 -2.27 27.08
C ASP A 11 4.90 -2.40 26.43
N ILE A 12 4.79 -3.19 25.34
CA ILE A 12 3.49 -3.48 24.72
C ILE A 12 2.57 -4.26 25.68
N LEU A 13 3.10 -5.21 26.44
CA LEU A 13 2.32 -5.97 27.43
C LEU A 13 1.83 -5.06 28.55
N SER A 14 2.64 -4.09 28.99
CA SER A 14 2.26 -3.12 30.04
C SER A 14 1.07 -2.23 29.66
N LEU A 15 0.77 -2.09 28.34
CA LEU A 15 -0.42 -1.36 27.88
C LEU A 15 -1.75 -2.08 28.18
N GLY A 16 -1.69 -3.33 28.67
CA GLY A 16 -2.86 -4.13 29.04
C GLY A 16 -3.41 -4.99 27.89
N LYS A 17 -4.38 -5.88 28.26
CA LYS A 17 -4.96 -6.86 27.31
C LYS A 17 -5.83 -6.20 26.23
N ASN A 18 -6.52 -5.10 26.58
CA ASN A 18 -7.46 -4.38 25.68
C ASN A 18 -6.80 -3.23 24.90
N ARG A 19 -5.45 -3.24 24.75
CA ARG A 19 -4.71 -2.20 24.04
C ARG A 19 -5.19 -2.06 22.60
N LYS A 20 -5.34 -0.81 22.15
CA LYS A 20 -5.66 -0.43 20.77
C LYS A 20 -4.38 -0.03 20.03
N THR A 21 -4.44 0.03 18.72
CA THR A 21 -3.34 0.54 17.88
C THR A 21 -2.87 1.93 18.32
N ALA A 22 -3.79 2.80 18.74
CA ALA A 22 -3.47 4.14 19.25
C ALA A 22 -2.58 4.12 20.51
N ASP A 23 -2.67 3.08 21.33
CA ASP A 23 -1.82 2.94 22.52
C ASP A 23 -0.38 2.58 22.12
N VAL A 24 -0.25 1.68 21.16
CA VAL A 24 1.06 1.35 20.55
C VAL A 24 1.66 2.58 19.86
N ASP A 25 0.86 3.37 19.17
CA ASP A 25 1.34 4.62 18.54
C ASP A 25 1.79 5.65 19.57
N ARG A 26 1.18 5.69 20.73
CA ARG A 26 1.63 6.54 21.85
C ARG A 26 2.99 6.08 22.39
N LEU A 27 3.19 4.77 22.51
CA LEU A 27 4.48 4.19 22.89
C LEU A 27 5.56 4.51 21.85
N ILE A 28 5.25 4.32 20.55
CA ILE A 28 6.15 4.68 19.45
C ILE A 28 6.58 6.13 19.52
N ARG A 29 5.65 7.08 19.76
CA ARG A 29 6.00 8.51 19.92
C ARG A 29 6.96 8.77 21.10
N LYS A 30 6.86 8.00 22.19
CA LYS A 30 7.83 8.09 23.29
C LYS A 30 9.23 7.65 22.84
N TYR A 31 9.33 6.54 22.09
CA TYR A 31 10.60 6.06 21.53
C TYR A 31 11.22 7.07 20.56
N VAL A 32 10.41 7.63 19.66
CA VAL A 32 10.86 8.67 18.71
C VAL A 32 11.37 9.91 19.46
N LYS A 33 10.64 10.40 20.48
CA LYS A 33 11.07 11.53 21.32
C LYS A 33 12.39 11.25 22.04
N ALA A 34 12.60 10.01 22.47
CA ALA A 34 13.83 9.55 23.10
C ALA A 34 14.97 9.25 22.10
N ARG A 35 14.75 9.48 20.79
CA ARG A 35 15.69 9.12 19.71
C ARG A 35 16.17 7.68 19.83
N ALA A 36 15.24 6.75 20.07
CA ALA A 36 15.55 5.36 20.24
C ALA A 36 16.00 4.74 18.90
N ASP A 37 17.00 3.86 18.96
CA ASP A 37 17.47 3.06 17.81
C ASP A 37 16.67 1.77 17.74
N ALA A 38 15.90 1.59 16.63
CA ALA A 38 15.07 0.42 16.40
C ALA A 38 15.82 -0.72 15.67
N SER A 39 17.09 -0.55 15.30
CA SER A 39 17.86 -1.54 14.52
C SER A 39 17.89 -2.94 15.14
N GLY A 40 17.88 -3.02 16.49
CA GLY A 40 17.84 -4.29 17.20
C GLY A 40 16.54 -5.10 17.06
N LEU A 41 15.51 -4.54 16.42
CA LEU A 41 14.25 -5.25 16.15
C LEU A 41 14.24 -5.96 14.80
N ARG A 42 15.12 -5.56 13.86
CA ARG A 42 15.07 -5.94 12.44
C ARG A 42 14.95 -7.44 12.21
N GLU A 43 15.72 -8.24 12.92
CA GLU A 43 15.74 -9.70 12.76
C GLU A 43 14.48 -10.40 13.31
N HIS A 44 13.67 -9.70 14.09
CA HIS A 44 12.52 -10.26 14.79
C HIS A 44 11.17 -9.87 14.17
N ILE A 45 11.11 -8.88 13.27
CA ILE A 45 9.86 -8.27 12.82
C ILE A 45 8.99 -9.20 11.97
N LEU A 46 9.55 -10.17 11.28
CA LEU A 46 8.78 -11.16 10.51
C LEU A 46 8.23 -12.28 11.39
N ALA A 47 8.97 -12.67 12.42
CA ALA A 47 8.54 -13.69 13.38
C ALA A 47 7.57 -13.14 14.43
N GLU A 48 7.69 -11.86 14.81
CA GLU A 48 6.86 -11.20 15.81
C GLU A 48 6.23 -9.92 15.23
N GLN A 49 5.04 -10.09 14.69
CA GLN A 49 4.31 -9.04 13.95
C GLN A 49 4.11 -7.73 14.74
N LYS A 50 4.01 -7.79 16.08
CA LYS A 50 3.88 -6.60 16.93
C LYS A 50 5.09 -5.68 16.81
N LEU A 51 6.26 -6.24 16.50
CA LEU A 51 7.50 -5.48 16.36
C LEU A 51 7.59 -4.74 15.03
N HIS A 52 6.90 -5.22 13.98
CA HIS A 52 6.95 -4.62 12.64
C HIS A 52 6.56 -3.15 12.66
N ARG A 53 5.41 -2.83 13.29
CA ARG A 53 4.95 -1.45 13.41
C ARG A 53 5.93 -0.57 14.18
N VAL A 54 6.46 -1.07 15.30
CA VAL A 54 7.42 -0.33 16.13
C VAL A 54 8.70 -0.06 15.34
N TYR A 55 9.24 -1.07 14.67
CA TYR A 55 10.45 -0.94 13.86
C TYR A 55 10.33 0.16 12.81
N TYR A 56 9.34 0.03 11.91
CA TYR A 56 9.19 0.99 10.81
C TYR A 56 8.82 2.39 11.30
N PHE A 57 7.91 2.50 12.25
CA PHE A 57 7.46 3.83 12.70
C PHE A 57 8.54 4.55 13.48
N VAL A 58 9.27 3.87 14.38
CA VAL A 58 10.38 4.51 15.11
C VAL A 58 11.47 4.94 14.15
N SER A 59 11.84 4.11 13.18
CA SER A 59 12.87 4.44 12.19
C SER A 59 12.42 5.59 11.28
N LEU A 60 11.26 5.46 10.62
CA LEU A 60 10.80 6.40 9.60
C LEU A 60 10.39 7.77 10.17
N MET A 61 9.84 7.82 11.40
CA MET A 61 9.48 9.10 12.03
C MET A 61 10.68 9.93 12.45
N GLN A 62 11.87 9.37 12.47
CA GLN A 62 13.12 10.08 12.78
C GLN A 62 13.85 10.56 11.53
N ILE A 63 13.39 10.17 10.33
CA ILE A 63 13.94 10.59 9.04
C ILE A 63 13.06 11.70 8.48
N ASN A 64 13.57 12.92 8.40
CA ASN A 64 12.82 14.07 7.89
C ASN A 64 12.78 14.12 6.36
N ASP A 65 13.88 13.74 5.72
CA ASP A 65 14.00 13.80 4.27
C ASP A 65 13.21 12.66 3.58
N PRO A 66 12.27 12.97 2.65
CA PRO A 66 11.46 11.98 1.97
C PRO A 66 12.27 10.96 1.15
N LEU A 67 13.36 11.40 0.51
CA LEU A 67 14.21 10.50 -0.28
C LEU A 67 14.91 9.48 0.62
N THR A 68 15.52 9.94 1.71
CA THR A 68 16.14 9.04 2.71
C THR A 68 15.14 8.06 3.30
N ARG A 69 13.85 8.45 3.45
CA ARG A 69 12.80 7.52 3.93
C ARG A 69 12.50 6.41 2.95
N ILE A 70 12.35 6.71 1.67
CA ILE A 70 12.09 5.67 0.67
C ILE A 70 13.31 4.77 0.48
N GLU A 71 14.52 5.30 0.56
CA GLU A 71 15.77 4.53 0.55
C GLU A 71 15.86 3.58 1.75
N PHE A 72 15.48 4.05 2.95
CA PHE A 72 15.40 3.19 4.14
C PHE A 72 14.41 2.03 3.92
N ILE A 73 13.24 2.30 3.34
CA ILE A 73 12.25 1.26 3.04
C ILE A 73 12.81 0.27 2.01
N ASP A 74 13.47 0.76 0.97
CA ASP A 74 14.09 -0.08 -0.09
C ASP A 74 15.15 -1.04 0.47
N GLN A 75 15.93 -0.59 1.44
CA GLN A 75 16.94 -1.42 2.13
C GLN A 75 16.33 -2.41 3.14
N ASN A 76 15.05 -2.24 3.47
CA ASN A 76 14.36 -3.00 4.50
C ASN A 76 12.98 -3.47 4.03
N LEU A 77 12.89 -4.13 2.87
CA LEU A 77 11.62 -4.68 2.32
C LEU A 77 11.22 -5.97 3.06
N LEU A 78 10.90 -5.84 4.34
CA LEU A 78 10.58 -6.95 5.23
C LEU A 78 9.06 -7.04 5.42
N PHE A 79 8.37 -7.60 4.43
CA PHE A 79 6.93 -7.75 4.39
C PHE A 79 6.55 -9.24 4.33
N ALA A 80 5.60 -9.66 5.14
CA ALA A 80 5.09 -11.04 5.19
C ALA A 80 3.56 -11.07 5.32
N ASP A 81 2.91 -9.89 5.25
CA ASP A 81 1.46 -9.77 5.31
C ASP A 81 1.01 -8.47 4.63
N TRP A 82 -0.25 -8.41 4.18
CA TRP A 82 -0.82 -7.26 3.49
C TRP A 82 -0.80 -5.98 4.34
N TRP A 83 -1.06 -6.08 5.65
CA TRP A 83 -1.09 -4.91 6.53
C TRP A 83 0.30 -4.32 6.82
N HIS A 84 1.39 -5.07 6.60
CA HIS A 84 2.76 -4.55 6.69
C HIS A 84 2.99 -3.40 5.71
N THR A 85 2.49 -3.54 4.49
CA THR A 85 2.60 -2.50 3.47
C THR A 85 1.66 -1.33 3.76
N ASP A 86 0.40 -1.62 4.11
CA ASP A 86 -0.64 -0.60 4.24
C ASP A 86 -0.35 0.41 5.36
N GLN A 87 0.26 -0.03 6.46
CA GLN A 87 0.54 0.85 7.60
C GLN A 87 1.65 1.88 7.35
N ILE A 88 2.54 1.67 6.38
CA ILE A 88 3.68 2.55 6.12
C ILE A 88 3.48 3.50 4.93
N ILE A 89 2.36 3.42 4.22
CA ILE A 89 2.04 4.24 3.04
C ILE A 89 2.30 5.74 3.31
N LYS A 90 1.87 6.24 4.48
CA LYS A 90 1.97 7.65 4.83
C LYS A 90 3.39 8.21 4.80
N PHE A 91 4.40 7.35 4.90
CA PHE A 91 5.80 7.77 4.93
C PHE A 91 6.41 8.02 3.54
N VAL A 92 5.67 7.72 2.47
CA VAL A 92 6.09 7.96 1.08
C VAL A 92 5.17 8.93 0.34
N CYS A 93 4.15 9.48 0.99
CA CYS A 93 3.18 10.37 0.36
C CYS A 93 3.77 11.71 -0.11
N ASP A 94 4.84 12.15 0.50
CA ASP A 94 5.55 13.42 0.22
C ASP A 94 6.84 13.21 -0.59
N VAL A 95 7.15 11.97 -0.99
CA VAL A 95 8.22 11.68 -1.94
C VAL A 95 7.84 12.28 -3.30
N GLU A 96 8.83 12.81 -4.01
CA GLU A 96 8.64 13.32 -5.38
C GLU A 96 8.08 12.21 -6.28
N SER A 97 7.12 12.56 -7.18
CA SER A 97 6.36 11.54 -7.92
C SER A 97 7.21 10.66 -8.82
N ASP A 98 8.15 11.23 -9.56
CA ASP A 98 8.99 10.43 -10.47
C ASP A 98 9.90 9.48 -9.71
N VAL A 99 10.39 9.90 -8.55
CA VAL A 99 11.17 9.04 -7.64
C VAL A 99 10.30 7.91 -7.13
N ALA A 100 9.13 8.23 -6.56
CA ALA A 100 8.22 7.22 -6.01
C ALA A 100 7.77 6.20 -7.08
N LEU A 101 7.42 6.68 -8.28
CA LEU A 101 7.01 5.82 -9.39
C LEU A 101 8.15 4.93 -9.90
N SER A 102 9.40 5.41 -9.91
CA SER A 102 10.56 4.59 -10.28
C SER A 102 10.78 3.43 -9.30
N TYR A 103 10.62 3.67 -7.99
CA TYR A 103 10.63 2.61 -6.99
C TYR A 103 9.45 1.65 -7.16
N ALA A 104 8.25 2.17 -7.43
CA ALA A 104 7.06 1.34 -7.67
C ALA A 104 7.26 0.41 -8.88
N GLU A 105 7.78 0.92 -10.00
CA GLU A 105 8.12 0.15 -11.21
C GLU A 105 9.12 -0.99 -10.95
N LYS A 106 10.07 -0.76 -10.03
CA LYS A 106 11.01 -1.79 -9.58
C LYS A 106 10.28 -2.85 -8.76
N TYR A 107 9.44 -2.43 -7.80
CA TYR A 107 8.81 -3.36 -6.85
C TYR A 107 7.74 -4.24 -7.51
N VAL A 108 6.93 -3.73 -8.43
CA VAL A 108 5.90 -4.53 -9.12
C VAL A 108 6.47 -5.66 -10.00
N LYS A 109 7.79 -5.71 -10.17
CA LYS A 109 8.51 -6.76 -10.90
C LYS A 109 9.20 -7.77 -9.99
N ASN A 110 9.10 -7.61 -8.66
CA ASN A 110 9.80 -8.45 -7.69
C ASN A 110 9.16 -9.84 -7.59
N ASP A 111 9.95 -10.86 -7.26
CA ASP A 111 9.47 -12.23 -7.08
C ASP A 111 8.60 -12.39 -5.82
N ASP A 112 8.86 -11.60 -4.77
CA ASP A 112 8.07 -11.61 -3.54
C ASP A 112 6.73 -10.88 -3.74
N PRO A 113 5.58 -11.54 -3.53
CA PRO A 113 4.26 -10.94 -3.73
C PRO A 113 3.98 -9.78 -2.76
N PHE A 114 4.55 -9.75 -1.57
CA PHE A 114 4.37 -8.64 -0.65
C PHE A 114 5.17 -7.41 -1.05
N ILE A 115 6.32 -7.59 -1.71
CA ILE A 115 7.07 -6.48 -2.32
C ILE A 115 6.34 -5.97 -3.57
N ARG A 116 5.79 -6.86 -4.43
CA ARG A 116 4.93 -6.43 -5.55
C ARG A 116 3.72 -5.65 -5.05
N ARG A 117 3.06 -6.14 -3.98
CA ARG A 117 1.96 -5.41 -3.34
C ARG A 117 2.39 -4.02 -2.90
N TRP A 118 3.55 -3.88 -2.27
CA TRP A 118 4.07 -2.58 -1.83
C TRP A 118 4.22 -1.61 -3.00
N GLY A 119 4.68 -2.07 -4.17
CA GLY A 119 4.78 -1.27 -5.38
C GLY A 119 3.45 -0.60 -5.78
N TYR A 120 2.31 -1.30 -5.64
CA TYR A 120 0.99 -0.71 -5.90
C TYR A 120 0.49 0.16 -4.75
N VAL A 121 0.65 -0.31 -3.52
CA VAL A 121 0.12 0.34 -2.32
C VAL A 121 0.75 1.72 -2.09
N MET A 122 2.06 1.87 -2.32
CA MET A 122 2.76 3.13 -2.12
C MET A 122 2.24 4.29 -2.99
N MET A 123 1.56 3.99 -4.10
CA MET A 123 1.01 4.99 -5.01
C MET A 123 -0.38 5.51 -4.60
N ILE A 124 -1.11 4.81 -3.71
CA ILE A 124 -2.55 4.98 -3.51
C ILE A 124 -2.95 6.38 -3.02
N PHE A 125 -2.27 6.97 -2.05
CA PHE A 125 -2.78 8.19 -1.39
C PHE A 125 -2.27 9.51 -1.97
N SER A 126 -1.19 9.52 -2.72
CA SER A 126 -0.67 10.77 -3.27
C SER A 126 -0.45 10.71 -4.77
N HIS A 127 0.30 9.72 -5.23
CA HIS A 127 0.80 9.70 -6.61
C HIS A 127 -0.30 9.40 -7.63
N CYS A 128 -1.26 8.50 -7.31
CA CYS A 128 -2.40 8.17 -8.17
C CYS A 128 -3.44 9.31 -8.29
N ARG A 129 -3.36 10.35 -7.46
CA ARG A 129 -4.27 11.50 -7.50
C ARG A 129 -3.84 12.59 -8.47
N LYS A 130 -2.66 12.46 -9.05
CA LYS A 130 -2.09 13.38 -10.03
C LYS A 130 -2.36 12.85 -11.42
N GLY A 131 -3.11 13.58 -12.23
CA GLY A 131 -3.53 13.14 -13.58
C GLY A 131 -2.36 12.86 -14.50
N GLU A 132 -1.24 13.57 -14.33
CA GLU A 132 0.01 13.35 -15.06
C GLU A 132 0.60 11.94 -14.90
N ASN A 133 0.34 11.29 -13.75
CA ASN A 133 0.84 9.96 -13.45
C ASN A 133 -0.07 8.82 -13.96
N LEU A 134 -1.30 9.15 -14.37
CA LEU A 134 -2.34 8.15 -14.62
C LEU A 134 -1.92 7.08 -15.63
N LYS A 135 -1.42 7.48 -16.80
CA LYS A 135 -0.96 6.54 -17.84
C LYS A 135 0.17 5.64 -17.35
N ARG A 136 1.15 6.23 -16.65
CA ARG A 136 2.30 5.50 -16.12
C ARG A 136 1.87 4.45 -15.10
N ILE A 137 0.96 4.81 -14.18
CA ILE A 137 0.41 3.88 -13.18
C ILE A 137 -0.42 2.78 -13.83
N LEU A 138 -1.29 3.10 -14.78
CA LEU A 138 -2.08 2.09 -15.50
C LEU A 138 -1.21 1.09 -16.27
N ALA A 139 -0.08 1.54 -16.84
CA ALA A 139 0.87 0.67 -17.52
C ALA A 139 1.64 -0.29 -16.58
N MET A 140 1.66 -0.04 -15.27
CA MET A 140 2.27 -0.94 -14.28
C MET A 140 1.36 -2.09 -13.88
N LEU A 141 0.03 -1.98 -14.10
CA LEU A 141 -0.93 -3.01 -13.71
C LEU A 141 -0.70 -4.30 -14.51
N LYS A 142 -0.75 -5.44 -13.83
CA LYS A 142 -0.45 -6.75 -14.40
C LYS A 142 -1.46 -7.79 -13.95
N ASN A 143 -1.49 -8.92 -14.65
CA ASN A 143 -2.25 -10.08 -14.23
C ASN A 143 -1.46 -10.89 -13.19
N ASP A 144 -1.50 -10.44 -11.95
CA ASP A 144 -0.84 -11.15 -10.85
C ASP A 144 -1.71 -12.30 -10.35
N GLU A 145 -1.10 -13.44 -10.05
CA GLU A 145 -1.80 -14.62 -9.52
C GLU A 145 -2.02 -14.52 -8.00
N HIS A 146 -1.21 -13.75 -7.31
CA HIS A 146 -1.27 -13.68 -5.85
C HIS A 146 -2.40 -12.76 -5.38
N TYR A 147 -3.30 -13.29 -4.58
CA TYR A 147 -4.52 -12.60 -4.12
C TYR A 147 -4.25 -11.22 -3.49
N THR A 148 -3.22 -11.09 -2.66
CA THR A 148 -2.93 -9.82 -1.98
C THR A 148 -2.44 -8.73 -2.93
N VAL A 149 -1.79 -9.12 -4.03
CA VAL A 149 -1.37 -8.21 -5.11
C VAL A 149 -2.59 -7.76 -5.90
N GLN A 150 -3.45 -8.70 -6.34
CA GLN A 150 -4.72 -8.36 -7.01
C GLN A 150 -5.57 -7.38 -6.19
N MET A 151 -5.59 -7.54 -4.87
CA MET A 151 -6.32 -6.63 -3.98
C MET A 151 -5.69 -5.24 -3.92
N ALA A 152 -4.37 -5.11 -4.06
CA ALA A 152 -3.67 -3.83 -4.12
C ALA A 152 -3.92 -3.13 -5.47
N GLU A 153 -3.84 -3.86 -6.58
CA GLU A 153 -4.19 -3.36 -7.91
C GLU A 153 -5.64 -2.86 -7.94
N ALA A 154 -6.57 -3.67 -7.44
CA ALA A 154 -7.98 -3.28 -7.35
C ALA A 154 -8.21 -2.04 -6.47
N TRP A 155 -7.44 -1.87 -5.40
CA TRP A 155 -7.52 -0.68 -4.57
C TRP A 155 -6.96 0.55 -5.29
N LEU A 156 -5.82 0.41 -5.95
CA LEU A 156 -5.21 1.48 -6.74
C LEU A 156 -6.13 1.94 -7.88
N ILE A 157 -6.75 1.01 -8.61
CA ILE A 157 -7.74 1.33 -9.65
C ILE A 157 -8.95 2.07 -9.04
N CYS A 158 -9.43 1.64 -7.86
CA CYS A 158 -10.52 2.33 -7.17
C CYS A 158 -10.12 3.77 -6.77
N GLU A 159 -8.92 3.98 -6.25
CA GLU A 159 -8.47 5.34 -5.92
C GLU A 159 -8.34 6.22 -7.16
N MET A 160 -7.83 5.70 -8.27
CA MET A 160 -7.80 6.43 -9.55
C MET A 160 -9.23 6.76 -10.04
N ALA A 161 -10.16 5.82 -9.95
CA ALA A 161 -11.56 6.03 -10.36
C ALA A 161 -12.30 7.09 -9.51
N ILE A 162 -11.86 7.37 -8.28
CA ILE A 162 -12.42 8.44 -7.46
C ILE A 162 -12.05 9.82 -8.00
N TYR A 163 -10.86 9.98 -8.55
CA TYR A 163 -10.35 11.27 -9.04
C TYR A 163 -10.51 11.44 -10.55
N PHE A 164 -10.48 10.34 -11.31
CA PHE A 164 -10.50 10.31 -12.78
C PHE A 164 -11.51 9.26 -13.29
N PRO A 165 -12.81 9.39 -12.93
CA PRO A 165 -13.79 8.35 -13.20
C PRO A 165 -14.02 8.11 -14.70
N ASP A 166 -14.03 9.14 -15.52
CA ASP A 166 -14.25 9.01 -16.97
C ASP A 166 -13.03 8.38 -17.67
N GLU A 167 -11.82 8.77 -17.27
CA GLU A 167 -10.57 8.21 -17.80
C GLU A 167 -10.45 6.72 -17.44
N ILE A 168 -10.79 6.34 -16.22
CA ILE A 168 -10.77 4.93 -15.80
C ILE A 168 -11.88 4.13 -16.50
N LEU A 169 -13.06 4.70 -16.72
CA LEU A 169 -14.10 4.06 -17.53
C LEU A 169 -13.64 3.84 -18.97
N ALA A 170 -12.97 4.82 -19.59
CA ALA A 170 -12.42 4.72 -20.93
C ALA A 170 -11.33 3.65 -20.99
N TRP A 171 -10.43 3.63 -20.00
CA TRP A 171 -9.39 2.60 -19.91
C TRP A 171 -9.97 1.19 -19.77
N PHE A 172 -10.97 0.95 -18.92
CA PHE A 172 -11.65 -0.35 -18.82
C PHE A 172 -12.23 -0.83 -20.16
N LYS A 173 -12.74 0.11 -20.96
CA LYS A 173 -13.37 -0.22 -22.26
C LYS A 173 -12.35 -0.54 -23.35
N ASN A 174 -11.24 0.19 -23.40
CA ASN A 174 -10.40 0.26 -24.59
C ASN A 174 -9.00 -0.37 -24.42
N GLU A 175 -8.40 -0.24 -23.23
CA GLU A 175 -6.97 -0.53 -23.01
C GLU A 175 -6.74 -1.64 -21.95
N ASN A 176 -7.73 -1.90 -21.11
CA ASN A 176 -7.61 -2.83 -20.01
C ASN A 176 -7.54 -4.28 -20.49
N ASN A 177 -6.45 -4.95 -20.17
CA ASN A 177 -6.19 -6.37 -20.46
C ASN A 177 -6.06 -7.23 -19.18
N LEU A 178 -6.48 -6.71 -18.03
CA LEU A 178 -6.45 -7.46 -16.78
C LEU A 178 -7.50 -8.58 -16.77
N HIS A 179 -7.18 -9.67 -16.08
CA HIS A 179 -8.11 -10.77 -15.85
C HIS A 179 -9.38 -10.29 -15.15
N TYR A 180 -10.49 -10.94 -15.43
CA TYR A 180 -11.78 -10.59 -14.84
C TYR A 180 -11.76 -10.65 -13.32
N SER A 181 -10.96 -11.53 -12.74
CA SER A 181 -10.79 -11.64 -11.28
C SER A 181 -10.30 -10.33 -10.65
N ILE A 182 -9.36 -9.60 -11.28
CA ILE A 182 -8.86 -8.31 -10.83
C ILE A 182 -9.88 -7.21 -11.11
N ASN A 183 -10.41 -7.20 -12.35
CA ASN A 183 -11.43 -6.25 -12.78
C ASN A 183 -12.67 -6.28 -11.87
N SER A 184 -13.14 -7.48 -11.51
CA SER A 184 -14.30 -7.65 -10.63
C SER A 184 -14.04 -7.09 -9.23
N LYS A 185 -12.83 -7.31 -8.68
CA LYS A 185 -12.42 -6.75 -7.39
C LYS A 185 -12.34 -5.22 -7.43
N ALA A 186 -11.79 -4.65 -8.52
CA ALA A 186 -11.70 -3.20 -8.70
C ALA A 186 -13.09 -2.56 -8.77
N ILE A 187 -13.99 -3.11 -9.60
CA ILE A 187 -15.38 -2.63 -9.70
C ILE A 187 -16.10 -2.77 -8.36
N GLN A 188 -15.88 -3.87 -7.62
CA GLN A 188 -16.49 -4.02 -6.30
C GLN A 188 -16.04 -2.92 -5.35
N LYS A 189 -14.72 -2.65 -5.26
CA LYS A 189 -14.18 -1.56 -4.41
C LYS A 189 -14.71 -0.19 -4.83
N ILE A 190 -14.86 0.08 -6.13
CA ILE A 190 -15.46 1.32 -6.65
C ILE A 190 -16.91 1.44 -6.17
N CYS A 191 -17.70 0.35 -6.26
CA CYS A 191 -19.09 0.35 -5.82
C CYS A 191 -19.25 0.50 -4.31
N ASP A 192 -18.33 -0.04 -3.53
CA ASP A 192 -18.36 0.05 -2.05
C ASP A 192 -17.87 1.41 -1.54
N SER A 193 -17.12 2.15 -2.37
CA SER A 193 -16.58 3.46 -1.98
C SER A 193 -17.69 4.52 -1.86
N PHE A 194 -17.78 5.18 -0.69
CA PHE A 194 -18.70 6.33 -0.51
C PHE A 194 -18.23 7.59 -1.26
N ARG A 195 -16.98 7.62 -1.78
CA ARG A 195 -16.41 8.74 -2.54
C ARG A 195 -16.76 8.71 -4.03
N VAL A 196 -17.34 7.63 -4.53
CA VAL A 196 -17.80 7.49 -5.92
C VAL A 196 -19.29 7.75 -5.98
N THR A 197 -19.76 8.57 -6.92
CA THR A 197 -21.19 8.87 -7.09
C THR A 197 -22.00 7.66 -7.54
N ALA A 198 -23.29 7.65 -7.26
CA ALA A 198 -24.18 6.56 -7.67
C ALA A 198 -24.18 6.36 -9.20
N GLU A 199 -24.15 7.44 -9.98
CA GLU A 199 -24.07 7.39 -11.44
C GLU A 199 -22.84 6.63 -11.91
N PHE A 200 -21.65 6.99 -11.43
CA PHE A 200 -20.43 6.30 -11.82
C PHE A 200 -20.41 4.85 -11.36
N LYS A 201 -20.94 4.54 -10.18
CA LYS A 201 -21.07 3.14 -9.73
C LYS A 201 -21.85 2.29 -10.71
N GLU A 202 -23.00 2.80 -11.22
CA GLU A 202 -23.80 2.07 -12.21
C GLU A 202 -23.05 1.93 -13.54
N ARG A 203 -22.35 2.97 -13.99
CA ARG A 203 -21.51 2.90 -15.22
C ARG A 203 -20.41 1.85 -15.10
N PHE A 204 -19.73 1.74 -13.94
CA PHE A 204 -18.71 0.71 -13.69
C PHE A 204 -19.33 -0.71 -13.60
N LYS A 205 -20.47 -0.87 -12.93
CA LYS A 205 -21.18 -2.16 -12.86
C LYS A 205 -21.55 -2.68 -14.24
N ALA A 206 -22.00 -1.79 -15.14
CA ALA A 206 -22.38 -2.14 -16.50
C ALA A 206 -21.23 -2.70 -17.35
N LEU A 207 -19.97 -2.50 -16.95
CA LEU A 207 -18.81 -3.07 -17.63
C LEU A 207 -18.62 -4.59 -17.36
N ARG A 208 -19.16 -5.12 -16.26
CA ARG A 208 -18.91 -6.51 -15.84
C ARG A 208 -19.17 -7.58 -16.91
N PRO A 209 -20.30 -7.55 -17.65
CA PRO A 209 -20.56 -8.56 -18.70
C PRO A 209 -19.50 -8.51 -19.81
N MET A 210 -19.16 -7.31 -20.28
CA MET A 210 -18.14 -7.10 -21.32
C MET A 210 -16.77 -7.66 -20.88
N LEU A 211 -16.32 -7.31 -19.67
CA LEU A 211 -15.03 -7.74 -19.14
C LEU A 211 -14.97 -9.25 -18.93
N LYS A 212 -16.07 -9.87 -18.46
CA LYS A 212 -16.16 -11.32 -18.31
C LYS A 212 -16.10 -12.06 -19.65
N ASN A 213 -16.65 -11.47 -20.71
CA ASN A 213 -16.64 -12.09 -22.03
C ASN A 213 -15.26 -12.02 -22.69
N ARG A 214 -14.42 -11.01 -22.37
CA ARG A 214 -13.04 -10.93 -22.90
C ARG A 214 -12.14 -12.08 -22.47
N GLU A 215 -12.36 -12.70 -21.30
CA GLU A 215 -11.59 -13.87 -20.85
C GLU A 215 -11.93 -15.17 -21.57
N LYS A 216 -13.02 -15.20 -22.34
CA LYS A 216 -13.49 -16.42 -23.02
C LYS A 216 -12.96 -16.54 -24.45
N VAL A 217 -12.29 -15.52 -24.94
CA VAL A 217 -11.67 -15.44 -26.26
C VAL A 217 -10.16 -15.59 -26.13
#